data_b6d32302e14556a9629399ece2c2708c
#
_entry.id   b6d32302e14556a9629399ece2c2708c
#
_cell.length_a   1.000
_cell.length_b   1.000
_cell.length_c   1.000
_cell.angle_alpha   90.00
_cell.angle_beta   90.00
_cell.angle_gamma   90.00
#
_symmetry.space_group_name_H-M   'P 1'
#
loop_
_entity.id
_entity.type
_entity.pdbx_description
1 polymer ?
#
loop_
_entity_poly.entity_id
_entity_poly.type
_entity_poly.pdbx_seq_one_letter_code
_entity_poly.pdbx_strand_id
1 'polypeptide(L)'
;MYTIQREEVDGADAMPVLRVEMQGITSGWAQRFLLVSDVHFDSPHCQRDMLRRHLDEAAATGAGILSIGDWFDAMQGKQDPRHTKSDIRPEYKGNNYIDAIVDDAVKFLEPYREHIIGLGDGNHETAISKKLETDLTGRLARRLQVPRLGYSGFVQFRFQRNEHGGRTSVNMYYHHGSGGGGIMTKGTLRVVRQAAWIPDAHILVSGHIHELVRRKLQVYLPV
;
A
#
# COMPACT_ATOMS: atom_id res chain seq x y z
N MET A 1 -11.26 15.41 -10.51
CA MET A 1 -11.74 14.64 -9.34
C MET A 1 -11.77 13.19 -9.77
N TYR A 2 -11.37 12.26 -8.94
CA TYR A 2 -11.45 10.82 -9.22
C TYR A 2 -12.47 10.15 -8.29
N THR A 3 -13.01 9.05 -8.73
CA THR A 3 -13.88 8.18 -7.91
C THR A 3 -13.20 6.83 -7.73
N ILE A 4 -13.43 6.22 -6.58
CA ILE A 4 -12.90 4.91 -6.24
C ILE A 4 -14.04 3.91 -6.31
N GLN A 5 -13.84 2.84 -7.10
CA GLN A 5 -14.74 1.69 -7.15
C GLN A 5 -13.92 0.44 -6.83
N ARG A 6 -14.42 -0.36 -5.91
CA ARG A 6 -13.84 -1.66 -5.62
C ARG A 6 -14.63 -2.70 -6.39
N GLU A 7 -13.98 -3.46 -7.25
CA GLU A 7 -14.53 -4.71 -7.76
C GLU A 7 -14.25 -5.81 -6.74
N GLU A 8 -15.30 -6.35 -6.14
CA GLU A 8 -15.21 -7.61 -5.42
C GLU A 8 -15.19 -8.71 -6.47
N VAL A 9 -14.09 -9.44 -6.57
CA VAL A 9 -14.02 -10.65 -7.38
C VAL A 9 -14.36 -11.79 -6.44
N ASP A 10 -15.45 -12.51 -6.75
CA ASP A 10 -15.88 -13.66 -5.97
C ASP A 10 -14.83 -14.78 -6.02
N GLY A 11 -14.41 -15.22 -4.84
CA GLY A 11 -13.48 -16.34 -4.64
C GLY A 11 -12.43 -16.06 -3.59
N ALA A 12 -12.19 -17.02 -2.70
CA ALA A 12 -11.23 -16.89 -1.60
C ALA A 12 -9.78 -16.63 -2.06
N ASP A 13 -9.45 -16.99 -3.31
CA ASP A 13 -8.13 -16.83 -3.93
C ASP A 13 -8.09 -15.71 -4.96
N ALA A 14 -9.15 -14.93 -5.11
CA ALA A 14 -9.21 -13.87 -6.09
C ALA A 14 -8.34 -12.68 -5.70
N MET A 15 -7.53 -12.21 -6.65
CA MET A 15 -6.68 -11.05 -6.46
C MET A 15 -7.55 -9.79 -6.45
N PRO A 16 -7.44 -8.93 -5.40
CA PRO A 16 -8.26 -7.73 -5.33
C PRO A 16 -7.95 -6.76 -6.48
N VAL A 17 -8.99 -6.21 -7.08
CA VAL A 17 -8.89 -5.17 -8.11
C VAL A 17 -9.54 -3.89 -7.58
N LEU A 18 -8.76 -2.84 -7.46
CA LEU A 18 -9.24 -1.51 -7.14
C LEU A 18 -9.31 -0.69 -8.43
N ARG A 19 -10.48 -0.15 -8.75
CA ARG A 19 -10.65 0.75 -9.88
C ARG A 19 -10.68 2.20 -9.40
N VAL A 20 -9.82 3.03 -9.99
CA VAL A 20 -9.78 4.48 -9.78
C VAL A 20 -10.20 5.15 -11.07
N GLU A 21 -11.38 5.76 -11.09
CA GLU A 21 -11.92 6.41 -12.29
C GLU A 21 -11.66 7.91 -12.27
N MET A 22 -11.14 8.42 -13.36
CA MET A 22 -10.87 9.83 -13.61
C MET A 22 -11.64 10.27 -14.84
N GLN A 23 -12.62 11.17 -14.63
CA GLN A 23 -13.52 11.64 -15.68
C GLN A 23 -13.25 13.10 -16.01
N GLY A 24 -13.68 13.52 -17.20
CA GLY A 24 -13.59 14.92 -17.64
C GLY A 24 -12.14 15.39 -17.85
N ILE A 25 -11.23 14.46 -18.17
CA ILE A 25 -9.82 14.79 -18.39
C ILE A 25 -9.63 15.57 -19.69
N THR A 26 -8.72 16.55 -19.65
CA THR A 26 -8.37 17.39 -20.79
C THR A 26 -6.91 17.19 -21.19
N SER A 27 -6.51 17.77 -22.33
CA SER A 27 -5.09 17.75 -22.74
C SER A 27 -4.23 18.45 -21.67
N GLY A 28 -3.12 17.80 -21.32
CA GLY A 28 -2.21 18.30 -20.27
C GLY A 28 -2.65 18.02 -18.83
N TRP A 29 -3.81 17.38 -18.62
CA TRP A 29 -4.24 16.96 -17.30
C TRP A 29 -3.30 15.92 -16.71
N ALA A 30 -3.03 16.00 -15.40
CA ALA A 30 -2.21 15.06 -14.67
C ALA A 30 -2.80 14.78 -13.28
N GLN A 31 -2.69 13.56 -12.83
CA GLN A 31 -3.01 13.13 -11.46
C GLN A 31 -1.77 12.58 -10.79
N ARG A 32 -1.56 12.97 -9.54
CA ARG A 32 -0.47 12.45 -8.71
C ARG A 32 -0.99 11.38 -7.77
N PHE A 33 -0.13 10.44 -7.45
CA PHE A 33 -0.36 9.42 -6.44
C PHE A 33 0.88 9.29 -5.57
N LEU A 34 0.67 9.27 -4.25
CA LEU A 34 1.68 8.95 -3.26
C LEU A 34 1.61 7.45 -2.98
N LEU A 35 2.67 6.73 -3.30
CA LEU A 35 2.83 5.31 -2.95
C LEU A 35 3.63 5.23 -1.65
N VAL A 36 3.07 4.55 -0.66
CA VAL A 36 3.65 4.40 0.68
C VAL A 36 3.82 2.91 0.98
N SER A 37 4.97 2.51 1.50
CA SER A 37 5.26 1.15 1.97
C SER A 37 6.22 1.20 3.13
N ASP A 38 6.24 0.12 3.92
CA ASP A 38 7.25 -0.11 4.95
C ASP A 38 7.38 1.06 5.95
N VAL A 39 6.23 1.55 6.41
CA VAL A 39 6.13 2.70 7.33
C VAL A 39 6.57 2.32 8.73
N HIS A 40 6.21 1.11 9.19
CA HIS A 40 6.49 0.65 10.56
C HIS A 40 6.10 1.69 11.60
N PHE A 41 4.85 2.18 11.52
CA PHE A 41 4.36 3.38 12.21
C PHE A 41 4.57 3.37 13.72
N ASP A 42 4.43 2.22 14.35
CA ASP A 42 4.58 2.02 15.79
C ASP A 42 6.04 1.84 16.23
N SER A 43 6.97 1.67 15.27
CA SER A 43 8.40 1.60 15.55
C SER A 43 8.95 2.96 16.03
N PRO A 44 9.84 2.98 17.04
CA PRO A 44 10.53 4.21 17.45
C PRO A 44 11.41 4.79 16.33
N HIS A 45 11.79 3.97 15.35
CA HIS A 45 12.61 4.39 14.20
C HIS A 45 11.78 4.98 13.04
N CYS A 46 10.45 4.91 13.09
CA CYS A 46 9.59 5.50 12.08
C CYS A 46 9.77 7.02 11.99
N GLN A 47 10.05 7.50 10.80
CA GLN A 47 10.24 8.93 10.50
C GLN A 47 8.90 9.64 10.33
N ARG A 48 8.10 9.71 11.40
CA ARG A 48 6.71 10.24 11.39
C ARG A 48 6.60 11.68 10.85
N ASP A 49 7.59 12.52 11.12
CA ASP A 49 7.58 13.90 10.64
C ASP A 49 7.80 13.97 9.11
N MET A 50 8.66 13.10 8.57
CA MET A 50 8.83 12.98 7.13
C MET A 50 7.56 12.43 6.48
N LEU A 51 6.96 11.39 7.06
CA LEU A 51 5.70 10.82 6.59
C LEU A 51 4.60 11.89 6.58
N ARG A 52 4.46 12.67 7.65
CA ARG A 52 3.48 13.76 7.73
C ARG A 52 3.66 14.76 6.60
N ARG A 53 4.89 15.24 6.37
CA ARG A 53 5.16 16.17 5.25
C ARG A 53 4.74 15.62 3.89
N HIS A 54 4.98 14.33 3.62
CA HIS A 54 4.56 13.71 2.37
C HIS A 54 3.03 13.58 2.25
N LEU A 55 2.36 13.26 3.36
CA LEU A 55 0.89 13.22 3.40
C LEU A 55 0.26 14.61 3.25
N ASP A 56 0.85 15.63 3.87
CA ASP A 56 0.43 17.03 3.74
C ASP A 56 0.60 17.50 2.29
N GLU A 57 1.71 17.17 1.63
CA GLU A 57 1.92 17.48 0.22
C GLU A 57 0.91 16.74 -0.67
N ALA A 58 0.64 15.47 -0.38
CA ALA A 58 -0.36 14.70 -1.12
C ALA A 58 -1.75 15.34 -1.00
N ALA A 59 -2.16 15.69 0.20
CA ALA A 59 -3.45 16.38 0.44
C ALA A 59 -3.51 17.74 -0.26
N ALA A 60 -2.47 18.56 -0.12
CA ALA A 60 -2.41 19.88 -0.74
C ALA A 60 -2.45 19.85 -2.27
N THR A 61 -1.95 18.78 -2.89
CA THR A 61 -1.95 18.59 -4.35
C THR A 61 -3.12 17.76 -4.87
N GLY A 62 -4.01 17.27 -4.00
CA GLY A 62 -5.10 16.37 -4.37
C GLY A 62 -4.61 14.99 -4.85
N ALA A 63 -3.42 14.57 -4.43
CA ALA A 63 -2.89 13.26 -4.78
C ALA A 63 -3.63 12.16 -4.03
N GLY A 64 -3.86 11.02 -4.72
CA GLY A 64 -4.33 9.80 -4.07
C GLY A 64 -3.20 9.13 -3.29
N ILE A 65 -3.50 8.59 -2.10
CA ILE A 65 -2.54 7.91 -1.23
C ILE A 65 -2.83 6.40 -1.27
N LEU A 66 -1.82 5.60 -1.61
CA LEU A 66 -1.89 4.16 -1.64
C LEU A 66 -0.79 3.54 -0.77
N SER A 67 -1.18 2.80 0.26
CA SER A 67 -0.26 1.99 1.05
C SER A 67 -0.24 0.56 0.54
N ILE A 68 0.95 0.01 0.34
CA ILE A 68 1.16 -1.36 -0.17
C ILE A 68 1.75 -2.32 0.88
N GLY A 69 1.52 -2.03 2.15
CA GLY A 69 1.84 -2.93 3.27
C GLY A 69 2.92 -2.43 4.22
N ASP A 70 3.07 -3.17 5.32
CA ASP A 70 3.94 -2.86 6.45
C ASP A 70 3.72 -1.44 6.98
N TRP A 71 2.43 -1.10 7.15
CA TRP A 71 2.05 0.11 7.87
C TRP A 71 2.47 0.02 9.34
N PHE A 72 2.24 -1.15 9.94
CA PHE A 72 2.64 -1.44 11.31
C PHE A 72 3.92 -2.27 11.36
N ASP A 73 4.74 -2.02 12.39
CA ASP A 73 5.82 -2.93 12.78
C ASP A 73 5.25 -4.14 13.53
N ALA A 74 4.44 -3.88 14.53
CA ALA A 74 3.66 -4.85 15.32
C ALA A 74 4.46 -6.06 15.85
N MET A 75 5.79 -5.94 15.94
CA MET A 75 6.70 -7.02 16.32
C MET A 75 6.82 -7.22 17.84
N GLN A 76 6.06 -6.46 18.61
CA GLN A 76 6.20 -6.44 20.07
C GLN A 76 5.29 -7.42 20.81
N GLY A 77 4.55 -8.24 20.08
CA GLY A 77 3.74 -9.31 20.67
C GLY A 77 4.61 -10.38 21.32
N LYS A 78 4.17 -10.94 22.44
CA LYS A 78 4.86 -12.02 23.15
C LYS A 78 5.17 -13.26 22.29
N GLN A 79 4.50 -13.38 21.16
CA GLN A 79 4.62 -14.49 20.22
C GLN A 79 5.73 -14.27 19.17
N ASP A 80 6.29 -13.06 19.04
CA ASP A 80 7.36 -12.80 18.10
C ASP A 80 8.72 -13.02 18.80
N PRO A 81 9.57 -13.95 18.32
CA PRO A 81 10.88 -14.19 18.91
C PRO A 81 11.83 -12.98 18.82
N ARG A 82 11.54 -12.03 17.96
CA ARG A 82 12.31 -10.79 17.77
C ARG A 82 11.84 -9.67 18.68
N HIS A 83 10.77 -9.89 19.47
CA HIS A 83 10.23 -8.83 20.33
C HIS A 83 11.26 -8.35 21.34
N THR A 84 11.30 -7.05 21.53
CA THR A 84 12.06 -6.43 22.61
C THR A 84 11.25 -5.29 23.23
N LYS A 85 11.09 -5.34 24.54
CA LYS A 85 10.33 -4.30 25.27
C LYS A 85 11.07 -2.96 25.30
N SER A 86 12.37 -2.94 25.01
CA SER A 86 13.16 -1.71 24.92
C SER A 86 12.87 -0.91 23.66
N ASP A 87 12.38 -1.58 22.62
CA ASP A 87 12.16 -1.01 21.29
C ASP A 87 10.67 -0.67 21.01
N ILE A 88 9.91 -0.45 22.07
CA ILE A 88 8.51 0.01 22.01
C ILE A 88 8.47 1.49 22.35
N ARG A 89 7.72 2.27 21.58
CA ARG A 89 7.44 3.67 21.94
C ARG A 89 6.79 3.75 23.32
N PRO A 90 7.14 4.75 24.14
CA PRO A 90 6.61 4.89 25.50
C PRO A 90 5.08 4.87 25.57
N GLU A 91 4.41 5.47 24.60
CA GLU A 91 2.95 5.55 24.49
C GLU A 91 2.26 4.19 24.29
N TYR A 92 3.00 3.15 23.87
CA TYR A 92 2.44 1.80 23.64
C TYR A 92 2.81 0.76 24.70
N LYS A 93 3.46 1.17 25.79
CA LYS A 93 3.92 0.25 26.85
C LYS A 93 2.80 -0.31 27.77
N GLY A 94 1.55 -0.16 27.36
CA GLY A 94 0.40 -0.69 28.09
C GLY A 94 0.10 -2.17 27.79
N ASN A 95 -1.00 -2.66 28.38
CA ASN A 95 -1.50 -4.03 28.15
C ASN A 95 -2.36 -4.15 26.87
N ASN A 96 -2.63 -3.04 26.21
CA ASN A 96 -3.49 -2.91 25.03
C ASN A 96 -2.70 -2.48 23.79
N TYR A 97 -1.46 -2.96 23.64
CA TYR A 97 -0.53 -2.55 22.58
C TYR A 97 -1.18 -2.53 21.19
N ILE A 98 -1.84 -3.61 20.79
CA ILE A 98 -2.47 -3.73 19.47
C ILE A 98 -3.56 -2.66 19.26
N ASP A 99 -4.38 -2.39 20.26
CA ASP A 99 -5.41 -1.35 20.17
C ASP A 99 -4.77 0.04 20.10
N ALA A 100 -3.75 0.27 20.93
CA ALA A 100 -3.07 1.55 20.99
C ALA A 100 -2.40 1.94 19.67
N ILE A 101 -1.73 1.01 18.99
CA ILE A 101 -1.09 1.30 17.68
C ILE A 101 -2.14 1.57 16.58
N VAL A 102 -3.26 0.86 16.58
CA VAL A 102 -4.35 1.11 15.63
C VAL A 102 -5.02 2.45 15.92
N ASP A 103 -5.29 2.76 17.18
CA ASP A 103 -5.90 4.04 17.59
C ASP A 103 -5.04 5.25 17.18
N ASP A 104 -3.73 5.14 17.39
CA ASP A 104 -2.80 6.21 17.02
C ASP A 104 -2.68 6.35 15.49
N ALA A 105 -2.61 5.23 14.75
CA ALA A 105 -2.60 5.25 13.30
C ALA A 105 -3.88 5.88 12.71
N VAL A 106 -5.04 5.58 13.29
CA VAL A 106 -6.31 6.23 12.89
C VAL A 106 -6.24 7.73 13.10
N LYS A 107 -5.85 8.19 14.29
CA LYS A 107 -5.71 9.64 14.58
C LYS A 107 -4.72 10.33 13.64
N PHE A 108 -3.65 9.63 13.30
CA PHE A 108 -2.62 10.17 12.40
C PHE A 108 -3.11 10.30 10.96
N LEU A 109 -3.89 9.33 10.47
CA LEU A 109 -4.37 9.27 9.09
C LEU A 109 -5.71 9.95 8.85
N GLU A 110 -6.52 10.18 9.90
CA GLU A 110 -7.87 10.79 9.78
C GLU A 110 -7.89 12.09 8.95
N PRO A 111 -6.91 13.02 9.07
CA PRO A 111 -6.89 14.23 8.25
C PRO A 111 -6.73 13.96 6.75
N TYR A 112 -6.23 12.79 6.38
CA TYR A 112 -5.91 12.42 4.99
C TYR A 112 -6.87 11.39 4.40
N ARG A 113 -7.90 10.97 5.14
CA ARG A 113 -8.75 9.82 4.78
C ARG A 113 -9.38 9.95 3.39
N GLU A 114 -9.81 11.16 3.00
CA GLU A 114 -10.43 11.44 1.70
C GLU A 114 -9.44 11.27 0.52
N HIS A 115 -8.14 11.25 0.81
CA HIS A 115 -7.09 11.02 -0.16
C HIS A 115 -6.63 9.56 -0.22
N ILE A 116 -6.97 8.74 0.80
CA ILE A 116 -6.54 7.34 0.87
C ILE A 116 -7.37 6.51 -0.10
N ILE A 117 -6.73 6.00 -1.15
CA ILE A 117 -7.36 5.14 -2.14
C ILE A 117 -7.31 3.66 -1.76
N GLY A 118 -6.41 3.27 -0.86
CA GLY A 118 -6.39 1.92 -0.34
C GLY A 118 -5.23 1.64 0.61
N LEU A 119 -5.44 0.65 1.50
CA LEU A 119 -4.46 0.17 2.47
C LEU A 119 -4.19 -1.31 2.24
N GLY A 120 -2.96 -1.66 1.85
CA GLY A 120 -2.50 -3.02 1.62
C GLY A 120 -1.92 -3.67 2.86
N ASP A 121 -1.78 -4.99 2.80
CA ASP A 121 -1.13 -5.81 3.83
C ASP A 121 0.35 -6.04 3.49
N GLY A 122 1.18 -6.04 4.51
CA GLY A 122 2.55 -6.52 4.44
C GLY A 122 2.79 -7.78 5.25
N ASN A 123 4.04 -8.19 5.37
CA ASN A 123 4.40 -9.39 6.12
C ASN A 123 4.22 -9.20 7.65
N HIS A 124 4.32 -7.99 8.16
CA HIS A 124 4.09 -7.70 9.57
C HIS A 124 2.61 -7.90 9.92
N GLU A 125 1.68 -7.28 9.19
CA GLU A 125 0.24 -7.44 9.40
C GLU A 125 -0.21 -8.89 9.20
N THR A 126 0.28 -9.55 8.14
CA THR A 126 -0.08 -10.96 7.89
C THR A 126 0.49 -11.91 8.96
N ALA A 127 1.64 -11.60 9.57
CA ALA A 127 2.17 -12.36 10.69
C ALA A 127 1.27 -12.23 11.93
N ILE A 128 0.78 -11.04 12.23
CA ILE A 128 -0.17 -10.80 13.33
C ILE A 128 -1.49 -11.52 13.06
N SER A 129 -2.01 -11.42 11.83
CA SER A 129 -3.24 -12.12 11.45
C SER A 129 -3.12 -13.63 11.65
N LYS A 130 -2.01 -14.25 11.25
CA LYS A 130 -1.75 -15.69 11.39
C LYS A 130 -1.52 -16.12 12.83
N LYS A 131 -0.85 -15.31 13.65
CA LYS A 131 -0.44 -15.69 15.00
C LYS A 131 -1.46 -15.31 16.08
N LEU A 132 -2.18 -14.22 15.87
CA LEU A 132 -3.07 -13.62 16.86
C LEU A 132 -4.51 -13.46 16.36
N GLU A 133 -4.83 -13.98 15.17
CA GLU A 133 -6.16 -13.89 14.55
C GLU A 133 -6.69 -12.44 14.50
N THR A 134 -5.78 -11.48 14.35
CA THR A 134 -6.07 -10.04 14.39
C THR A 134 -5.70 -9.37 13.09
N ASP A 135 -6.70 -8.84 12.39
CA ASP A 135 -6.55 -8.11 11.13
C ASP A 135 -6.30 -6.62 11.38
N LEU A 136 -5.02 -6.22 11.46
CA LEU A 136 -4.62 -4.83 11.75
C LEU A 136 -5.04 -3.88 10.63
N THR A 137 -4.73 -4.22 9.38
CA THR A 137 -5.08 -3.38 8.22
C THR A 137 -6.58 -3.24 8.08
N GLY A 138 -7.33 -4.34 8.25
CA GLY A 138 -8.78 -4.29 8.19
C GLY A 138 -9.41 -3.45 9.31
N ARG A 139 -8.82 -3.45 10.52
CA ARG A 139 -9.26 -2.58 11.62
C ARG A 139 -9.02 -1.10 11.28
N LEU A 140 -7.82 -0.78 10.76
CA LEU A 140 -7.47 0.57 10.35
C LEU A 140 -8.38 1.06 9.21
N ALA A 141 -8.54 0.25 8.15
CA ALA A 141 -9.34 0.57 6.98
C ALA A 141 -10.82 0.80 7.32
N ARG A 142 -11.41 -0.06 8.17
CA ARG A 142 -12.80 0.10 8.63
C ARG A 142 -13.01 1.38 9.41
N ARG A 143 -12.07 1.74 10.29
CA ARG A 143 -12.19 2.95 11.11
C ARG A 143 -12.04 4.23 10.29
N LEU A 144 -11.19 4.21 9.27
CA LEU A 144 -11.01 5.32 8.33
C LEU A 144 -12.06 5.31 7.21
N GLN A 145 -12.86 4.24 7.07
CA GLN A 145 -13.82 4.04 5.98
C GLN A 145 -13.17 4.08 4.60
N VAL A 146 -11.99 3.48 4.46
CA VAL A 146 -11.21 3.41 3.22
C VAL A 146 -11.11 1.96 2.72
N PRO A 147 -10.83 1.73 1.42
CA PRO A 147 -10.67 0.40 0.89
C PRO A 147 -9.51 -0.35 1.56
N ARG A 148 -9.78 -1.59 1.99
CA ARG A 148 -8.73 -2.54 2.36
C ARG A 148 -8.30 -3.30 1.12
N LEU A 149 -7.01 -3.38 0.89
CA LEU A 149 -6.38 -4.17 -0.14
C LEU A 149 -5.71 -5.40 0.49
N GLY A 150 -5.27 -6.35 -0.33
CA GLY A 150 -4.51 -7.50 0.15
C GLY A 150 -3.00 -7.27 0.08
N TYR A 151 -2.27 -8.39 0.20
CA TYR A 151 -0.80 -8.44 0.08
C TYR A 151 -0.31 -8.11 -1.34
N SER A 152 -1.14 -8.39 -2.33
CA SER A 152 -0.92 -8.07 -3.74
C SER A 152 -2.26 -7.84 -4.42
N GLY A 153 -2.25 -7.14 -5.54
CA GLY A 153 -3.45 -6.88 -6.32
C GLY A 153 -3.20 -5.93 -7.47
N PHE A 154 -4.29 -5.55 -8.11
CA PHE A 154 -4.26 -4.56 -9.17
C PHE A 154 -4.95 -3.26 -8.76
N VAL A 155 -4.36 -2.15 -9.19
CA VAL A 155 -5.04 -0.85 -9.23
C VAL A 155 -5.17 -0.46 -10.69
N GLN A 156 -6.40 -0.40 -11.17
CA GLN A 156 -6.70 0.03 -12.52
C GLN A 156 -7.06 1.51 -12.52
N PHE A 157 -6.20 2.33 -13.07
CA PHE A 157 -6.47 3.74 -13.32
C PHE A 157 -7.19 3.88 -14.66
N ARG A 158 -8.44 4.30 -14.65
CA ARG A 158 -9.26 4.49 -15.85
C ARG A 158 -9.44 5.97 -16.14
N PHE A 159 -9.18 6.32 -17.38
CA PHE A 159 -9.22 7.70 -17.85
C PHE A 159 -10.33 7.85 -18.89
N GLN A 160 -11.20 8.83 -18.71
CA GLN A 160 -12.29 9.13 -19.64
C GLN A 160 -12.32 10.63 -19.93
N ARG A 161 -12.23 11.02 -21.20
CA ARG A 161 -12.24 12.40 -21.62
C ARG A 161 -13.58 13.09 -21.39
N ASN A 162 -14.66 12.47 -21.82
CA ASN A 162 -16.05 12.93 -21.65
C ASN A 162 -16.97 11.71 -21.73
N GLU A 163 -18.26 11.90 -21.55
CA GLU A 163 -19.25 10.79 -21.55
C GLU A 163 -19.21 9.93 -22.83
N HIS A 164 -18.89 10.53 -23.97
CA HIS A 164 -18.80 9.87 -25.28
C HIS A 164 -17.37 9.68 -25.79
N GLY A 165 -16.36 10.13 -25.01
CA GLY A 165 -14.96 10.05 -25.39
C GLY A 165 -14.33 8.69 -25.18
N GLY A 166 -13.19 8.48 -25.83
CA GLY A 166 -12.40 7.26 -25.67
C GLY A 166 -11.99 7.04 -24.21
N ARG A 167 -11.99 5.76 -23.82
CA ARG A 167 -11.49 5.29 -22.52
C ARG A 167 -10.12 4.68 -22.70
N THR A 168 -9.24 4.96 -21.75
CA THR A 168 -7.95 4.26 -21.65
C THR A 168 -7.69 3.90 -20.19
N SER A 169 -6.82 2.93 -19.95
CA SER A 169 -6.47 2.52 -18.60
C SER A 169 -4.98 2.27 -18.46
N VAL A 170 -4.50 2.46 -17.24
CA VAL A 170 -3.16 2.05 -16.80
C VAL A 170 -3.35 1.08 -15.65
N ASN A 171 -2.85 -0.14 -15.80
CA ASN A 171 -2.91 -1.16 -14.77
C ASN A 171 -1.61 -1.14 -13.97
N MET A 172 -1.72 -0.95 -12.66
CA MET A 172 -0.63 -1.08 -11.73
C MET A 172 -0.84 -2.38 -10.94
N TYR A 173 0.15 -3.26 -10.98
CA TYR A 173 0.23 -4.40 -10.08
C TYR A 173 1.11 -4.02 -8.89
N TYR A 174 0.59 -4.22 -7.70
CA TYR A 174 1.39 -4.09 -6.47
C TYR A 174 1.54 -5.45 -5.80
N HIS A 175 2.67 -5.63 -5.15
CA HIS A 175 2.93 -6.77 -4.28
C HIS A 175 3.86 -6.29 -3.18
N HIS A 176 3.48 -6.48 -1.91
CA HIS A 176 4.31 -5.98 -0.81
C HIS A 176 5.75 -6.48 -0.91
N GLY A 177 5.94 -7.70 -1.29
CA GLY A 177 7.27 -8.29 -1.40
C GLY A 177 7.42 -9.48 -0.47
N SER A 178 8.53 -10.20 -0.55
CA SER A 178 8.88 -11.31 0.35
C SER A 178 10.36 -11.66 0.22
N GLY A 179 10.97 -12.18 1.28
CA GLY A 179 12.37 -12.64 1.31
C GLY A 179 13.38 -11.49 1.24
N GLY A 180 14.65 -11.78 1.52
CA GLY A 180 15.73 -10.79 1.46
C GLY A 180 16.15 -10.45 0.02
N GLY A 181 16.57 -9.21 -0.19
CA GLY A 181 17.31 -8.83 -1.38
C GLY A 181 18.75 -9.38 -1.30
N GLY A 182 19.20 -10.09 -2.33
CA GLY A 182 20.62 -10.42 -2.41
C GLY A 182 21.45 -9.14 -2.61
N ILE A 183 22.65 -9.10 -2.04
CA ILE A 183 23.56 -7.93 -2.09
C ILE A 183 23.75 -7.42 -3.53
N MET A 184 23.79 -8.31 -4.51
CA MET A 184 24.00 -7.97 -5.92
C MET A 184 22.72 -7.56 -6.66
N THR A 185 21.59 -8.14 -6.32
CA THR A 185 20.33 -7.97 -7.08
C THR A 185 19.36 -6.98 -6.46
N LYS A 186 19.52 -6.66 -5.18
CA LYS A 186 18.72 -5.66 -4.45
C LYS A 186 17.21 -5.74 -4.75
N GLY A 187 16.66 -6.95 -4.78
CA GLY A 187 15.24 -7.17 -5.10
C GLY A 187 14.85 -7.01 -6.59
N THR A 188 15.73 -6.49 -7.45
CA THR A 188 15.44 -6.25 -8.86
C THR A 188 15.03 -7.53 -9.60
N LEU A 189 15.64 -8.67 -9.28
CA LEU A 189 15.37 -9.95 -9.95
C LEU A 189 13.92 -10.39 -9.78
N ARG A 190 13.30 -10.11 -8.61
CA ARG A 190 11.89 -10.42 -8.38
C ARG A 190 10.99 -9.56 -9.29
N VAL A 191 11.22 -8.24 -9.34
CA VAL A 191 10.42 -7.33 -10.16
C VAL A 191 10.50 -7.74 -11.64
N VAL A 192 11.70 -8.12 -12.13
CA VAL A 192 11.88 -8.62 -13.50
C VAL A 192 11.12 -9.93 -13.74
N ARG A 193 11.14 -10.86 -12.79
CA ARG A 193 10.36 -12.11 -12.88
C ARG A 193 8.85 -11.83 -12.85
N GLN A 194 8.39 -10.95 -11.98
CA GLN A 194 6.98 -10.55 -11.93
C GLN A 194 6.52 -9.93 -13.25
N ALA A 195 7.35 -9.08 -13.88
CA ALA A 195 7.04 -8.49 -15.17
C ALA A 195 6.80 -9.55 -16.28
N ALA A 196 7.52 -10.66 -16.24
CA ALA A 196 7.32 -11.76 -17.18
C ALA A 196 6.02 -12.56 -16.92
N TRP A 197 5.54 -12.60 -15.68
CA TRP A 197 4.36 -13.36 -15.28
C TRP A 197 3.07 -12.54 -15.32
N ILE A 198 3.17 -11.22 -15.31
CA ILE A 198 2.03 -10.30 -15.23
C ILE A 198 2.11 -9.32 -16.42
N PRO A 199 1.87 -9.80 -17.64
CA PRO A 199 2.03 -8.98 -18.86
C PRO A 199 1.04 -7.81 -18.93
N ASP A 200 -0.09 -7.90 -18.23
CA ASP A 200 -1.13 -6.86 -18.23
C ASP A 200 -0.80 -5.65 -17.32
N ALA A 201 0.27 -5.74 -16.55
CA ALA A 201 0.70 -4.64 -15.70
C ALA A 201 1.58 -3.65 -16.47
N HIS A 202 1.16 -2.40 -16.52
CA HIS A 202 1.95 -1.28 -17.07
C HIS A 202 2.94 -0.75 -16.02
N ILE A 203 2.60 -0.87 -14.75
CA ILE A 203 3.39 -0.44 -13.60
C ILE A 203 3.47 -1.59 -12.61
N LEU A 204 4.67 -1.90 -12.14
CA LEU A 204 4.91 -2.87 -11.07
C LEU A 204 5.50 -2.15 -9.87
N VAL A 205 4.91 -2.36 -8.69
CA VAL A 205 5.36 -1.76 -7.43
C VAL A 205 5.58 -2.86 -6.39
N SER A 206 6.71 -2.80 -5.71
CA SER A 206 7.02 -3.72 -4.61
C SER A 206 7.65 -2.96 -3.45
N GLY A 207 7.25 -3.30 -2.24
CA GLY A 207 7.86 -2.87 -0.96
C GLY A 207 8.81 -3.92 -0.39
N HIS A 208 8.91 -3.97 0.95
CA HIS A 208 9.62 -4.96 1.76
C HIS A 208 11.16 -4.84 1.80
N ILE A 209 11.81 -4.35 0.77
CA ILE A 209 13.28 -4.38 0.67
C ILE A 209 13.93 -3.06 1.11
N HIS A 210 13.21 -2.07 1.58
CA HIS A 210 13.69 -0.77 2.06
C HIS A 210 14.79 -0.12 1.19
N GLU A 211 14.83 -0.47 -0.10
CA GLU A 211 15.73 0.12 -1.10
C GLU A 211 14.92 0.67 -2.28
N LEU A 212 15.26 1.89 -2.67
CA LEU A 212 14.63 2.49 -3.85
C LEU A 212 15.30 1.98 -5.13
N VAL A 213 14.58 1.15 -5.87
CA VAL A 213 15.01 0.69 -7.20
C VAL A 213 13.96 1.10 -8.24
N ARG A 214 14.37 1.88 -9.24
CA ARG A 214 13.53 2.23 -10.39
C ARG A 214 14.10 1.61 -11.65
N ARG A 215 13.28 0.82 -12.36
CA ARG A 215 13.64 0.19 -13.64
C ARG A 215 12.55 0.44 -14.68
N LYS A 216 12.95 0.71 -15.91
CA LYS A 216 12.08 0.64 -17.08
C LYS A 216 12.34 -0.69 -17.78
N LEU A 217 11.29 -1.51 -17.89
CA LEU A 217 11.35 -2.79 -18.60
C LEU A 217 10.53 -2.66 -19.88
N GLN A 218 11.04 -3.23 -20.97
CA GLN A 218 10.29 -3.39 -22.21
C GLN A 218 10.07 -4.88 -22.41
N VAL A 219 8.81 -5.30 -22.36
CA VAL A 219 8.41 -6.68 -22.59
C VAL A 219 7.89 -6.77 -24.01
N TYR A 220 8.50 -7.64 -24.82
CA TYR A 220 7.99 -7.98 -26.15
C TYR A 220 7.07 -9.20 -25.97
N LEU A 221 5.79 -9.01 -26.20
CA LEU A 221 4.86 -10.13 -26.30
C LEU A 221 5.05 -10.78 -27.68
N PRO A 222 5.12 -12.12 -27.76
CA PRO A 222 5.08 -12.78 -29.07
C PRO A 222 3.75 -12.45 -29.74
N VAL A 223 3.82 -12.05 -31.00
CA VAL A 223 2.70 -11.75 -31.87
C VAL A 223 2.01 -13.07 -32.26
#